data_1c4b29bbb149bd3492327c50baed79d7
#
_entry.id   1c4b29bbb149bd3492327c50baed79d7
#
_cell.length_a   1.000
_cell.length_b   1.000
_cell.length_c   1.000
_cell.angle_alpha   90.00
_cell.angle_beta   90.00
_cell.angle_gamma   90.00
#
_symmetry.space_group_name_H-M   'P 1'
#
loop_
_entity.id
_entity.type
_entity.pdbx_description
1 polymer ?
#
loop_
_entity_poly.entity_id
_entity_poly.type
_entity_poly.pdbx_seq_one_letter_code
_entity_poly.pdbx_strand_id
1 'polypeptide(L)'
;MQLFSSTPAADGFRMPAEYEPHRGCVMIWPVRPGSWPHGGKAAQQTFAQVARAIAESETVWMLAAPQEVPAVEAVFAADEAIHVLPIETDDAWARDVGPTCVVNGQGEVRGVDWQFNAWGGDYDGLYAHWEKDNAAARAICDALGLGCYDARHFVLEGGSIHTDGEGTVIATEACLLSPGRNPQLTREEIEAQLRQYLGAEKVVWLPRGIYNDETNEHIDNVCAYVGPAEVVLAWTDDENDPQYPLSKASFDALKAATDAKGRKFTIHKLPIPKHPICVTAEELSGYTFEEGEDTREAGERLAASYVNYYIS
;
A
#
# COMPACT_ATOMS: atom_id res chain seq x y z
N MET A 1 -9.41 -5.46 21.82
CA MET A 1 -9.96 -5.39 20.43
C MET A 1 -11.09 -6.42 20.23
N GLN A 2 -12.15 -6.09 19.47
CA GLN A 2 -13.22 -7.02 19.08
C GLN A 2 -12.89 -7.61 17.71
N LEU A 3 -12.96 -8.96 17.58
CA LEU A 3 -12.85 -9.67 16.31
C LEU A 3 -14.25 -10.02 15.80
N PHE A 4 -14.48 -9.79 14.51
CA PHE A 4 -15.72 -10.11 13.81
C PHE A 4 -15.52 -11.32 12.90
N SER A 5 -16.46 -12.24 12.90
CA SER A 5 -16.52 -13.40 12.00
C SER A 5 -17.40 -13.18 10.77
N SER A 6 -18.16 -12.06 10.76
CA SER A 6 -18.89 -11.57 9.58
C SER A 6 -17.94 -10.88 8.60
N THR A 7 -18.44 -10.43 7.47
CA THR A 7 -17.68 -9.59 6.53
C THR A 7 -18.12 -8.13 6.60
N PRO A 8 -17.24 -7.17 6.28
CA PRO A 8 -17.60 -5.76 6.25
C PRO A 8 -18.87 -5.45 5.47
N ALA A 9 -19.01 -5.96 4.25
CA ALA A 9 -20.20 -5.71 3.42
C ALA A 9 -21.49 -6.25 4.06
N ALA A 10 -21.44 -7.41 4.72
CA ALA A 10 -22.61 -7.96 5.43
C ALA A 10 -23.03 -7.09 6.61
N ASP A 11 -22.10 -6.38 7.25
CA ASP A 11 -22.35 -5.47 8.36
C ASP A 11 -22.60 -4.01 7.90
N GLY A 12 -22.65 -3.75 6.58
CA GLY A 12 -22.90 -2.42 6.00
C GLY A 12 -21.69 -1.50 5.98
N PHE A 13 -20.47 -2.06 5.98
CA PHE A 13 -19.21 -1.33 5.84
C PHE A 13 -18.69 -1.40 4.40
N ARG A 14 -17.95 -0.37 4.00
CA ARG A 14 -17.20 -0.27 2.75
C ARG A 14 -15.81 0.30 2.97
N MET A 15 -14.90 0.07 2.07
CA MET A 15 -13.63 0.80 2.01
C MET A 15 -13.91 2.23 1.50
N PRO A 16 -13.53 3.29 2.23
CA PRO A 16 -13.66 4.67 1.76
C PRO A 16 -12.59 4.98 0.71
N ALA A 17 -12.84 6.01 -0.10
CA ALA A 17 -11.80 6.57 -0.97
C ALA A 17 -10.75 7.32 -0.14
N GLU A 18 -9.52 7.40 -0.65
CA GLU A 18 -8.43 8.11 0.04
C GLU A 18 -8.62 9.62 0.11
N TYR A 19 -9.48 10.19 -0.73
CA TYR A 19 -9.87 11.60 -0.67
C TYR A 19 -11.06 11.88 0.27
N GLU A 20 -11.62 10.87 0.94
CA GLU A 20 -12.61 11.06 2.01
C GLU A 20 -11.90 11.50 3.31
N PRO A 21 -12.59 12.20 4.23
CA PRO A 21 -11.96 12.71 5.46
C PRO A 21 -11.30 11.63 6.29
N HIS A 22 -10.05 11.86 6.69
CA HIS A 22 -9.27 10.98 7.56
C HIS A 22 -9.38 11.35 9.03
N ARG A 23 -9.12 10.38 9.92
CA ARG A 23 -8.90 10.60 11.35
C ARG A 23 -7.42 10.75 11.68
N GLY A 24 -6.56 10.23 10.80
CA GLY A 24 -5.13 10.23 10.96
C GLY A 24 -4.45 9.18 10.07
N CYS A 25 -3.15 9.18 10.11
CA CYS A 25 -2.28 8.33 9.31
C CYS A 25 -1.43 7.42 10.19
N VAL A 26 -1.22 6.19 9.74
CA VAL A 26 -0.26 5.25 10.34
C VAL A 26 1.00 5.24 9.49
N MET A 27 2.16 5.42 10.13
CA MET A 27 3.47 5.28 9.53
C MET A 27 4.33 4.30 10.35
N ILE A 28 5.35 3.73 9.74
CA ILE A 28 6.29 2.83 10.41
C ILE A 28 7.70 3.40 10.33
N TRP A 29 8.43 3.37 11.44
CA TRP A 29 9.80 3.88 11.50
C TRP A 29 10.76 2.96 10.73
N PRO A 30 11.50 3.47 9.71
CA PRO A 30 12.30 2.63 8.83
C PRO A 30 13.62 2.23 9.49
N VAL A 31 13.82 0.91 9.67
CA VAL A 31 15.01 0.35 10.33
C VAL A 31 15.62 -0.86 9.62
N ARG A 32 14.88 -1.56 8.72
CA ARG A 32 15.35 -2.80 8.08
C ARG A 32 16.61 -2.56 7.24
N PRO A 33 17.75 -3.25 7.51
CA PRO A 33 19.00 -3.01 6.78
C PRO A 33 18.95 -3.44 5.30
N GLY A 34 18.09 -4.40 4.93
CA GLY A 34 17.90 -4.85 3.55
C GLY A 34 17.08 -3.86 2.69
N SER A 35 16.27 -3.00 3.33
CA SER A 35 15.45 -2.00 2.63
C SER A 35 16.03 -0.58 2.75
N TRP A 36 16.73 -0.28 3.86
CA TRP A 36 17.18 1.09 4.18
C TRP A 36 18.69 1.13 4.42
N PRO A 37 19.50 1.57 3.44
CA PRO A 37 20.95 1.55 3.53
C PRO A 37 21.47 2.44 4.66
N HIS A 38 22.69 2.15 5.14
CA HIS A 38 23.39 2.92 6.18
C HIS A 38 22.59 3.10 7.49
N GLY A 39 21.82 2.04 7.88
CA GLY A 39 21.01 2.04 9.09
C GLY A 39 19.77 2.95 9.02
N GLY A 40 19.27 3.19 7.80
CA GLY A 40 18.02 3.92 7.57
C GLY A 40 18.06 5.42 7.85
N LYS A 41 19.20 6.02 8.18
CA LYS A 41 19.27 7.42 8.65
C LYS A 41 18.66 8.43 7.67
N ALA A 42 18.92 8.30 6.38
CA ALA A 42 18.35 9.19 5.36
C ALA A 42 16.83 8.97 5.24
N ALA A 43 16.36 7.73 5.24
CA ALA A 43 14.95 7.39 5.25
C ALA A 43 14.25 7.94 6.49
N GLN A 44 14.82 7.75 7.69
CA GLN A 44 14.29 8.26 8.96
C GLN A 44 14.10 9.79 8.93
N GLN A 45 15.04 10.52 8.36
CA GLN A 45 14.93 11.98 8.19
C GLN A 45 13.78 12.34 7.26
N THR A 46 13.61 11.62 6.15
CA THR A 46 12.52 11.83 5.19
C THR A 46 11.18 11.47 5.81
N PHE A 47 11.07 10.32 6.48
CA PHE A 47 9.86 9.89 7.17
C PHE A 47 9.45 10.88 8.25
N ALA A 48 10.41 11.44 9.01
CA ALA A 48 10.10 12.47 9.99
C ALA A 48 9.56 13.77 9.35
N GLN A 49 10.07 14.15 8.18
CA GLN A 49 9.55 15.31 7.45
C GLN A 49 8.14 15.05 6.92
N VAL A 50 7.89 13.88 6.35
CA VAL A 50 6.56 13.47 5.87
C VAL A 50 5.57 13.41 7.03
N ALA A 51 5.95 12.79 8.15
CA ALA A 51 5.10 12.73 9.34
C ALA A 51 4.70 14.12 9.85
N ARG A 52 5.64 15.09 9.87
CA ARG A 52 5.35 16.47 10.25
C ARG A 52 4.44 17.19 9.25
N ALA A 53 4.61 16.95 7.97
CA ALA A 53 3.73 17.52 6.95
C ALA A 53 2.28 17.00 7.10
N ILE A 54 2.10 15.71 7.33
CA ILE A 54 0.78 15.12 7.61
C ILE A 54 0.21 15.64 8.93
N ALA A 55 1.05 15.81 9.95
CA ALA A 55 0.66 16.28 11.28
C ALA A 55 0.15 17.73 11.32
N GLU A 56 0.31 18.50 10.23
CA GLU A 56 -0.30 19.84 10.09
C GLU A 56 -1.83 19.78 10.01
N SER A 57 -2.41 18.65 9.57
CA SER A 57 -3.85 18.50 9.33
C SER A 57 -4.48 17.37 10.10
N GLU A 58 -3.74 16.33 10.49
CA GLU A 58 -4.29 15.12 11.12
C GLU A 58 -3.29 14.44 12.06
N THR A 59 -3.77 13.50 12.87
CA THR A 59 -2.92 12.72 13.77
C THR A 59 -2.07 11.72 13.01
N VAL A 60 -0.79 11.58 13.40
CA VAL A 60 0.11 10.53 12.90
C VAL A 60 0.42 9.54 14.03
N TRP A 61 0.20 8.26 13.76
CA TRP A 61 0.65 7.16 14.61
C TRP A 61 1.89 6.53 13.98
N MET A 62 3.06 6.78 14.62
CA MET A 62 4.34 6.23 14.19
C MET A 62 4.61 4.93 14.91
N LEU A 63 4.61 3.80 14.20
CA LEU A 63 4.99 2.51 14.78
C LEU A 63 6.51 2.41 14.92
N ALA A 64 6.95 1.89 16.04
CA ALA A 64 8.36 1.59 16.29
C ALA A 64 8.50 0.34 17.14
N ALA A 65 9.55 -0.44 16.92
CA ALA A 65 9.86 -1.55 17.80
C ALA A 65 10.08 -1.05 19.24
N PRO A 66 9.67 -1.78 20.29
CA PRO A 66 9.72 -1.30 21.67
C PRO A 66 11.08 -0.74 22.10
N GLN A 67 12.18 -1.30 21.61
CA GLN A 67 13.54 -0.81 21.90
C GLN A 67 13.87 0.51 21.21
N GLU A 68 13.19 0.86 20.10
CA GLU A 68 13.39 2.09 19.34
C GLU A 68 12.52 3.25 19.83
N VAL A 69 11.44 2.96 20.55
CA VAL A 69 10.46 3.95 21.01
C VAL A 69 11.10 5.17 21.66
N PRO A 70 12.06 5.06 22.63
CA PRO A 70 12.63 6.24 23.26
C PRO A 70 13.39 7.15 22.29
N ALA A 71 14.04 6.56 21.28
CA ALA A 71 14.77 7.32 20.25
C ALA A 71 13.81 8.01 19.28
N VAL A 72 12.74 7.33 18.88
CA VAL A 72 11.72 7.87 17.97
C VAL A 72 10.89 8.96 18.66
N GLU A 73 10.50 8.78 19.92
CA GLU A 73 9.85 9.83 20.73
C GLU A 73 10.72 11.09 20.85
N ALA A 74 12.04 10.92 20.98
CA ALA A 74 12.96 12.06 21.03
C ALA A 74 13.00 12.85 19.71
N VAL A 75 12.80 12.19 18.56
CA VAL A 75 12.70 12.86 17.24
C VAL A 75 11.45 13.73 17.17
N PHE A 76 10.32 13.29 17.75
CA PHE A 76 9.02 13.95 17.70
C PHE A 76 8.62 14.67 19.00
N ALA A 77 9.56 14.93 19.90
CA ALA A 77 9.27 15.49 21.22
C ALA A 77 8.54 16.85 21.22
N ALA A 78 8.58 17.59 20.11
CA ALA A 78 7.89 18.87 19.94
C ALA A 78 6.62 18.76 19.08
N ASP A 79 6.29 17.58 18.57
CA ASP A 79 5.24 17.35 17.56
C ASP A 79 4.00 16.72 18.22
N GLU A 80 3.11 17.53 18.81
CA GLU A 80 1.95 17.07 19.61
C GLU A 80 0.97 16.14 18.87
N ALA A 81 0.89 16.24 17.53
CA ALA A 81 0.02 15.41 16.70
C ALA A 81 0.65 14.09 16.26
N ILE A 82 1.91 13.80 16.66
CA ILE A 82 2.60 12.56 16.32
C ILE A 82 2.74 11.69 17.57
N HIS A 83 2.16 10.49 17.54
CA HIS A 83 2.17 9.55 18.66
C HIS A 83 2.95 8.29 18.28
N VAL A 84 3.92 7.91 19.10
CA VAL A 84 4.71 6.69 18.87
C VAL A 84 3.98 5.51 19.52
N LEU A 85 3.78 4.44 18.74
CA LEU A 85 3.17 3.20 19.21
C LEU A 85 4.20 2.08 19.23
N PRO A 86 4.31 1.32 20.36
CA PRO A 86 5.28 0.23 20.50
C PRO A 86 4.81 -1.03 19.77
N ILE A 87 4.79 -1.00 18.44
CA ILE A 87 4.42 -2.11 17.57
C ILE A 87 5.62 -2.45 16.70
N GLU A 88 6.10 -3.68 16.80
CA GLU A 88 7.22 -4.20 16.03
C GLU A 88 6.75 -4.69 14.67
N THR A 89 7.50 -4.37 13.61
CA THR A 89 7.31 -4.81 12.24
C THR A 89 8.64 -5.32 11.68
N ASP A 90 8.60 -6.03 10.57
CA ASP A 90 9.80 -6.48 9.88
C ASP A 90 10.30 -5.41 8.91
N ASP A 91 9.41 -4.58 8.32
CA ASP A 91 9.77 -3.42 7.50
C ASP A 91 8.77 -2.26 7.67
N ALA A 92 8.95 -1.17 6.93
CA ALA A 92 8.27 0.12 7.13
C ALA A 92 7.15 0.41 6.11
N TRP A 93 6.47 -0.62 5.60
CA TRP A 93 5.46 -0.52 4.55
C TRP A 93 4.04 -0.53 5.12
N ALA A 94 3.68 0.54 5.84
CA ALA A 94 2.39 0.66 6.55
C ALA A 94 1.16 0.49 5.64
N ARG A 95 1.24 0.87 4.37
CA ARG A 95 0.20 0.67 3.36
C ARG A 95 -0.15 -0.81 3.20
N ASP A 96 0.86 -1.68 3.23
CA ASP A 96 0.71 -3.09 2.88
C ASP A 96 0.44 -3.96 4.10
N VAL A 97 1.09 -3.66 5.23
CA VAL A 97 0.99 -4.46 6.46
C VAL A 97 -0.06 -3.94 7.45
N GLY A 98 -0.53 -2.71 7.26
CA GLY A 98 -1.59 -2.11 8.08
C GLY A 98 -2.98 -2.66 7.74
N PRO A 99 -3.97 -2.46 8.63
CA PRO A 99 -5.35 -2.85 8.35
C PRO A 99 -5.94 -2.01 7.22
N THR A 100 -6.66 -2.64 6.29
CA THR A 100 -7.54 -1.87 5.41
C THR A 100 -8.72 -1.35 6.24
N CYS A 101 -8.82 -0.03 6.37
CA CYS A 101 -9.91 0.59 7.10
C CYS A 101 -11.20 0.59 6.28
N VAL A 102 -12.30 0.20 6.94
CA VAL A 102 -13.66 0.22 6.38
C VAL A 102 -14.58 1.05 7.27
N VAL A 103 -15.55 1.72 6.65
CA VAL A 103 -16.46 2.64 7.33
C VAL A 103 -17.91 2.30 7.03
N ASN A 104 -18.82 2.59 7.99
CA ASN A 104 -20.26 2.47 7.78
C ASN A 104 -20.94 3.86 7.71
N GLY A 105 -22.24 3.88 7.44
CA GLY A 105 -23.04 5.11 7.36
C GLY A 105 -23.16 5.91 8.67
N GLN A 106 -22.72 5.35 9.81
CA GLN A 106 -22.69 6.01 11.11
C GLN A 106 -21.31 6.59 11.45
N GLY A 107 -20.32 6.45 10.57
CA GLY A 107 -18.95 6.91 10.79
C GLY A 107 -18.14 6.00 11.74
N GLU A 108 -18.59 4.77 11.99
CA GLU A 108 -17.79 3.76 12.66
C GLU A 108 -16.68 3.28 11.73
N VAL A 109 -15.48 3.11 12.27
CA VAL A 109 -14.30 2.59 11.55
C VAL A 109 -13.92 1.23 12.11
N ARG A 110 -13.67 0.26 11.25
CA ARG A 110 -13.10 -1.04 11.58
C ARG A 110 -11.93 -1.35 10.65
N GLY A 111 -11.03 -2.24 11.07
CA GLY A 111 -9.95 -2.74 10.23
C GLY A 111 -10.28 -4.08 9.60
N VAL A 112 -9.67 -4.37 8.47
CA VAL A 112 -9.61 -5.72 7.87
C VAL A 112 -8.17 -6.20 7.99
N ASP A 113 -7.97 -7.36 8.61
CA ASP A 113 -6.67 -8.02 8.84
C ASP A 113 -6.47 -9.10 7.78
N TRP A 114 -5.70 -8.78 6.74
CA TRP A 114 -5.36 -9.68 5.64
C TRP A 114 -4.16 -10.57 6.00
N GLN A 115 -3.98 -11.65 5.23
CA GLN A 115 -2.72 -12.38 5.25
C GLN A 115 -1.67 -11.59 4.46
N PHE A 116 -0.56 -11.24 5.11
CA PHE A 116 0.63 -10.71 4.47
C PHE A 116 1.69 -11.80 4.31
N ASN A 117 2.41 -11.82 3.19
CA ASN A 117 3.42 -12.83 2.88
C ASN A 117 4.66 -12.26 2.17
N ALA A 118 5.07 -11.04 2.53
CA ALA A 118 6.21 -10.36 1.92
C ALA A 118 6.11 -10.25 0.38
N TRP A 119 4.90 -9.97 -0.14
CA TRP A 119 4.56 -9.77 -1.57
C TRP A 119 4.72 -10.99 -2.48
N GLY A 120 4.86 -12.17 -1.95
CA GLY A 120 4.97 -13.36 -2.82
C GLY A 120 5.21 -14.67 -2.09
N GLY A 121 5.49 -14.63 -0.78
CA GLY A 121 5.75 -15.82 0.02
C GLY A 121 6.89 -16.66 -0.52
N ASP A 122 6.69 -17.96 -0.62
CA ASP A 122 7.70 -18.90 -1.15
C ASP A 122 7.89 -18.80 -2.68
N TYR A 123 7.04 -18.07 -3.39
CA TYR A 123 7.09 -17.97 -4.86
C TYR A 123 8.08 -16.89 -5.33
N ASP A 124 7.91 -15.68 -4.85
CA ASP A 124 8.69 -14.49 -5.21
C ASP A 124 8.68 -13.42 -4.10
N GLY A 125 8.54 -13.84 -2.83
CA GLY A 125 8.59 -12.93 -1.67
C GLY A 125 9.95 -12.27 -1.50
N LEU A 126 9.94 -11.00 -1.07
CA LEU A 126 11.14 -10.18 -0.98
C LEU A 126 12.02 -10.51 0.24
N TYR A 127 11.46 -11.14 1.27
CA TYR A 127 12.18 -11.60 2.45
C TYR A 127 11.54 -12.82 3.11
N ALA A 128 12.34 -13.60 3.81
CA ALA A 128 11.94 -14.92 4.32
C ALA A 128 11.14 -14.88 5.64
N HIS A 129 11.22 -13.78 6.40
CA HIS A 129 10.57 -13.61 7.70
C HIS A 129 9.68 -12.38 7.69
N TRP A 130 8.37 -12.58 7.78
CA TRP A 130 7.34 -11.51 7.73
C TRP A 130 6.28 -11.66 8.83
N GLU A 131 6.58 -12.38 9.89
CA GLU A 131 5.60 -12.71 10.91
C GLU A 131 5.14 -11.47 11.70
N LYS A 132 6.03 -10.48 11.91
CA LYS A 132 5.70 -9.24 12.60
C LYS A 132 4.85 -8.34 11.71
N ASP A 133 5.20 -8.23 10.43
CA ASP A 133 4.41 -7.51 9.43
C ASP A 133 3.01 -8.13 9.31
N ASN A 134 2.92 -9.45 9.22
CA ASN A 134 1.65 -10.17 9.17
C ASN A 134 0.81 -10.07 10.46
N ALA A 135 1.37 -9.61 11.56
CA ALA A 135 0.67 -9.33 12.81
C ALA A 135 0.32 -7.85 13.00
N ALA A 136 0.89 -6.96 12.19
CA ALA A 136 0.80 -5.51 12.38
C ALA A 136 -0.63 -4.97 12.29
N ALA A 137 -1.43 -5.41 11.30
CA ALA A 137 -2.81 -4.96 11.13
C ALA A 137 -3.64 -5.13 12.41
N ARG A 138 -3.56 -6.30 13.02
CA ARG A 138 -4.26 -6.63 14.26
C ARG A 138 -3.75 -5.82 15.45
N ALA A 139 -2.43 -5.66 15.57
CA ALA A 139 -1.81 -4.86 16.62
C ALA A 139 -2.21 -3.38 16.52
N ILE A 140 -2.27 -2.82 15.31
CA ILE A 140 -2.75 -1.46 15.04
C ILE A 140 -4.22 -1.31 15.45
N CYS A 141 -5.09 -2.25 15.04
CA CYS A 141 -6.50 -2.23 15.42
C CYS A 141 -6.68 -2.24 16.95
N ASP A 142 -5.90 -3.05 17.64
CA ASP A 142 -5.94 -3.12 19.11
C ASP A 142 -5.48 -1.82 19.77
N ALA A 143 -4.35 -1.27 19.32
CA ALA A 143 -3.78 -0.03 19.83
C ALA A 143 -4.71 1.18 19.62
N LEU A 144 -5.41 1.21 18.48
CA LEU A 144 -6.35 2.29 18.14
C LEU A 144 -7.78 2.03 18.62
N GLY A 145 -8.03 0.92 19.31
CA GLY A 145 -9.36 0.56 19.81
C GLY A 145 -10.38 0.26 18.71
N LEU A 146 -9.93 -0.14 17.53
CA LEU A 146 -10.79 -0.49 16.40
C LEU A 146 -11.25 -1.95 16.52
N GLY A 147 -12.48 -2.22 16.06
CA GLY A 147 -12.91 -3.58 15.76
C GLY A 147 -12.19 -4.10 14.50
N CYS A 148 -12.01 -5.42 14.38
CA CYS A 148 -11.24 -6.00 13.31
C CYS A 148 -11.95 -7.20 12.68
N TYR A 149 -11.98 -7.27 11.35
CA TYR A 149 -12.43 -8.43 10.58
C TYR A 149 -11.24 -9.33 10.27
N ASP A 150 -11.39 -10.62 10.52
CA ASP A 150 -10.37 -11.62 10.17
C ASP A 150 -10.51 -12.05 8.71
N ALA A 151 -9.58 -11.61 7.87
CA ALA A 151 -9.49 -11.96 6.45
C ALA A 151 -8.20 -12.74 6.12
N ARG A 152 -7.54 -13.33 7.13
CA ARG A 152 -6.23 -14.01 6.99
C ARG A 152 -6.24 -15.28 6.16
N HIS A 153 -7.38 -15.68 5.61
CA HIS A 153 -7.49 -16.73 4.60
C HIS A 153 -7.20 -16.23 3.17
N PHE A 154 -6.99 -14.93 3.00
CA PHE A 154 -6.78 -14.27 1.71
C PHE A 154 -5.56 -13.35 1.79
N VAL A 155 -4.60 -13.55 0.90
CA VAL A 155 -3.40 -12.71 0.80
C VAL A 155 -3.76 -11.44 0.03
N LEU A 156 -3.56 -10.29 0.68
CA LEU A 156 -3.76 -8.98 0.07
C LEU A 156 -2.97 -7.91 0.80
N GLU A 157 -2.37 -7.01 0.06
CA GLU A 157 -1.72 -5.80 0.54
C GLU A 157 -2.56 -4.57 0.20
N GLY A 158 -2.52 -3.55 1.06
CA GLY A 158 -3.24 -2.29 0.82
C GLY A 158 -2.82 -1.58 -0.47
N GLY A 159 -1.54 -1.71 -0.87
CA GLY A 159 -1.00 -1.15 -2.10
C GLY A 159 -1.48 -1.85 -3.38
N SER A 160 -2.01 -3.08 -3.27
CA SER A 160 -2.55 -3.84 -4.40
C SER A 160 -3.94 -3.41 -4.85
N ILE A 161 -4.62 -2.54 -4.09
CA ILE A 161 -6.00 -2.08 -4.34
C ILE A 161 -6.12 -0.57 -4.22
N HIS A 162 -7.02 0.02 -5.02
CA HIS A 162 -7.45 1.42 -4.87
C HIS A 162 -8.95 1.54 -5.14
N THR A 163 -9.67 2.39 -4.40
CA THR A 163 -11.13 2.50 -4.51
C THR A 163 -11.61 3.95 -4.67
N ASP A 164 -12.74 4.11 -5.36
CA ASP A 164 -13.48 5.39 -5.42
C ASP A 164 -14.39 5.62 -4.21
N GLY A 165 -14.48 4.66 -3.28
CA GLY A 165 -15.43 4.71 -2.17
C GLY A 165 -16.89 4.53 -2.57
N GLU A 166 -17.19 4.40 -3.85
CA GLU A 166 -18.55 4.30 -4.41
C GLU A 166 -18.84 2.94 -5.06
N GLY A 167 -18.04 1.92 -4.73
CA GLY A 167 -18.21 0.54 -5.16
C GLY A 167 -17.26 0.11 -6.29
N THR A 168 -16.35 0.95 -6.77
CA THR A 168 -15.35 0.55 -7.74
C THR A 168 -13.99 0.35 -7.09
N VAL A 169 -13.37 -0.80 -7.35
CA VAL A 169 -11.97 -1.08 -6.99
C VAL A 169 -11.17 -1.22 -8.27
N ILE A 170 -9.97 -0.64 -8.30
CA ILE A 170 -8.96 -0.88 -9.35
C ILE A 170 -7.84 -1.73 -8.76
N ALA A 171 -7.38 -2.70 -9.52
CA ALA A 171 -6.24 -3.56 -9.20
C ALA A 171 -5.48 -3.92 -10.47
N THR A 172 -4.25 -4.41 -10.36
CA THR A 172 -3.51 -4.94 -11.49
C THR A 172 -3.67 -6.46 -11.59
N GLU A 173 -3.73 -6.96 -12.84
CA GLU A 173 -3.71 -8.41 -13.09
C GLU A 173 -2.39 -9.04 -12.66
N ALA A 174 -1.28 -8.33 -12.93
CA ALA A 174 0.06 -8.77 -12.58
C ALA A 174 0.19 -9.05 -11.06
N CYS A 175 -0.45 -8.25 -10.20
CA CYS A 175 -0.40 -8.43 -8.76
C CYS A 175 -1.40 -9.48 -8.27
N LEU A 176 -2.70 -9.20 -8.33
CA LEU A 176 -3.70 -10.04 -7.65
C LEU A 176 -3.90 -11.42 -8.29
N LEU A 177 -3.49 -11.61 -9.55
CA LEU A 177 -3.50 -12.91 -10.22
C LEU A 177 -2.12 -13.60 -10.20
N SER A 178 -1.13 -13.02 -9.50
CA SER A 178 0.18 -13.64 -9.33
C SER A 178 0.07 -14.95 -8.54
N PRO A 179 0.88 -15.98 -8.91
CA PRO A 179 1.01 -17.20 -8.10
C PRO A 179 1.46 -16.94 -6.66
N GLY A 180 2.16 -15.84 -6.41
CA GLY A 180 2.61 -15.42 -5.07
C GLY A 180 1.50 -14.88 -4.15
N ARG A 181 0.25 -14.81 -4.61
CA ARG A 181 -0.89 -14.31 -3.79
C ARG A 181 -1.87 -15.43 -3.46
N ASN A 182 -2.88 -15.64 -4.32
CA ASN A 182 -3.97 -16.59 -4.08
C ASN A 182 -4.12 -17.56 -5.27
N PRO A 183 -3.11 -18.40 -5.59
CA PRO A 183 -3.09 -19.21 -6.80
C PRO A 183 -4.20 -20.27 -6.87
N GLN A 184 -4.84 -20.57 -5.73
CA GLN A 184 -5.97 -21.49 -5.65
C GLN A 184 -7.30 -20.87 -6.06
N LEU A 185 -7.36 -19.52 -6.24
CA LEU A 185 -8.58 -18.79 -6.54
C LEU A 185 -8.63 -18.35 -8.02
N THR A 186 -9.81 -18.39 -8.59
CA THR A 186 -10.11 -17.76 -9.88
C THR A 186 -10.26 -16.24 -9.72
N ARG A 187 -10.23 -15.51 -10.83
CA ARG A 187 -10.50 -14.07 -10.85
C ARG A 187 -11.85 -13.73 -10.20
N GLU A 188 -12.90 -14.49 -10.53
CA GLU A 188 -14.23 -14.29 -10.00
C GLU A 188 -14.31 -14.52 -8.48
N GLU A 189 -13.54 -15.47 -7.97
CA GLU A 189 -13.43 -15.73 -6.54
C GLU A 189 -12.65 -14.61 -5.82
N ILE A 190 -11.60 -14.08 -6.42
CA ILE A 190 -10.89 -12.88 -5.92
C ILE A 190 -11.82 -11.67 -5.89
N GLU A 191 -12.58 -11.41 -6.97
CA GLU A 191 -13.59 -10.35 -7.01
C GLU A 191 -14.66 -10.53 -5.92
N ALA A 192 -15.04 -11.78 -5.62
CA ALA A 192 -15.98 -12.08 -4.54
C ALA A 192 -15.40 -11.72 -3.16
N GLN A 193 -14.10 -11.94 -2.92
CA GLN A 193 -13.43 -11.49 -1.69
C GLN A 193 -13.43 -9.95 -1.60
N LEU A 194 -13.04 -9.26 -2.66
CA LEU A 194 -13.05 -7.78 -2.68
C LEU A 194 -14.46 -7.23 -2.46
N ARG A 195 -15.50 -7.89 -3.00
CA ARG A 195 -16.91 -7.52 -2.75
C ARG A 195 -17.29 -7.68 -1.28
N GLN A 196 -16.90 -8.77 -0.64
CA GLN A 196 -17.26 -9.07 0.75
C GLN A 196 -16.53 -8.18 1.75
N TYR A 197 -15.25 -7.88 1.49
CA TYR A 197 -14.41 -7.17 2.46
C TYR A 197 -14.28 -5.67 2.21
N LEU A 198 -14.44 -5.21 0.96
CA LEU A 198 -14.31 -3.80 0.60
C LEU A 198 -15.64 -3.14 0.22
N GLY A 199 -16.71 -3.92 0.06
CA GLY A 199 -17.97 -3.42 -0.48
C GLY A 199 -17.88 -3.11 -1.99
N ALA A 200 -16.94 -3.73 -2.71
CA ALA A 200 -16.78 -3.54 -4.14
C ALA A 200 -17.99 -4.12 -4.90
N GLU A 201 -18.57 -3.34 -5.80
CA GLU A 201 -19.59 -3.80 -6.76
C GLU A 201 -18.95 -4.17 -8.10
N LYS A 202 -17.80 -3.53 -8.40
CA LYS A 202 -17.06 -3.73 -9.65
C LYS A 202 -15.56 -3.64 -9.41
N VAL A 203 -14.81 -4.55 -10.05
CA VAL A 203 -13.36 -4.48 -10.14
C VAL A 203 -12.96 -4.09 -11.55
N VAL A 204 -12.10 -3.08 -11.68
CA VAL A 204 -11.46 -2.67 -12.93
C VAL A 204 -10.04 -3.19 -12.92
N TRP A 205 -9.75 -4.12 -13.81
CA TRP A 205 -8.44 -4.74 -13.93
C TRP A 205 -7.55 -3.97 -14.90
N LEU A 206 -6.39 -3.52 -14.42
CA LEU A 206 -5.32 -3.01 -15.27
C LEU A 206 -4.34 -4.14 -15.57
N PRO A 207 -3.92 -4.32 -16.84
CA PRO A 207 -3.10 -5.48 -17.19
C PRO A 207 -1.70 -5.42 -16.60
N ARG A 208 -1.15 -4.22 -16.44
CA ARG A 208 0.23 -3.98 -16.02
C ARG A 208 0.36 -2.76 -15.10
N GLY A 209 1.47 -2.71 -14.37
CA GLY A 209 1.83 -1.62 -13.47
C GLY A 209 3.10 -0.87 -13.82
N ILE A 210 3.94 -0.59 -12.82
CA ILE A 210 5.22 0.09 -13.02
C ILE A 210 6.31 -0.94 -13.39
N TYR A 211 7.16 -0.54 -14.34
CA TYR A 211 8.28 -1.36 -14.77
C TYR A 211 9.24 -1.64 -13.61
N ASN A 212 9.61 -2.91 -13.46
CA ASN A 212 10.51 -3.41 -12.41
C ASN A 212 9.99 -3.19 -10.99
N ASP A 213 8.67 -3.21 -10.80
CA ASP A 213 8.06 -3.17 -9.47
C ASP A 213 8.13 -4.55 -8.82
N GLU A 214 8.91 -4.66 -7.78
CA GLU A 214 9.19 -5.90 -7.06
C GLU A 214 7.98 -6.42 -6.25
N THR A 215 6.94 -5.59 -6.06
CA THR A 215 5.67 -5.99 -5.43
C THR A 215 4.68 -6.62 -6.40
N ASN A 216 5.13 -7.04 -7.59
CA ASN A 216 4.30 -7.52 -8.71
C ASN A 216 3.37 -6.44 -9.28
N GLU A 217 3.88 -5.23 -9.43
CA GLU A 217 3.16 -4.13 -10.08
C GLU A 217 1.90 -3.69 -9.29
N HIS A 218 2.08 -3.27 -8.03
CA HIS A 218 1.03 -2.71 -7.19
C HIS A 218 0.30 -1.54 -7.87
N ILE A 219 -1.02 -1.44 -7.64
CA ILE A 219 -1.85 -0.40 -8.26
C ILE A 219 -1.54 1.01 -7.75
N ASP A 220 -1.11 1.16 -6.50
CA ASP A 220 -0.82 2.45 -5.87
C ASP A 220 0.35 3.20 -6.53
N ASN A 221 1.27 2.49 -7.21
CA ASN A 221 2.31 3.08 -8.05
C ASN A 221 1.80 3.48 -9.45
N VAL A 222 0.65 2.99 -9.87
CA VAL A 222 0.17 3.04 -11.26
C VAL A 222 -0.99 3.99 -11.44
N CYS A 223 -2.02 3.86 -10.60
CA CYS A 223 -3.28 4.57 -10.77
C CYS A 223 -3.94 4.83 -9.42
N ALA A 224 -4.31 6.08 -9.17
CA ALA A 224 -5.02 6.50 -7.96
C ALA A 224 -6.26 7.33 -8.29
N TYR A 225 -7.33 7.13 -7.52
CA TYR A 225 -8.51 7.98 -7.60
C TYR A 225 -8.25 9.35 -6.97
N VAL A 226 -8.70 10.41 -7.65
CA VAL A 226 -8.72 11.79 -7.14
C VAL A 226 -10.15 12.33 -7.01
N GLY A 227 -11.13 11.55 -7.46
CA GLY A 227 -12.54 11.82 -7.39
C GLY A 227 -13.34 10.65 -7.99
N PRO A 228 -14.69 10.65 -7.87
CA PRO A 228 -15.53 9.61 -8.44
C PRO A 228 -15.36 9.51 -9.97
N ALA A 229 -14.94 8.34 -10.47
CA ALA A 229 -14.57 8.10 -11.87
C ALA A 229 -13.48 9.04 -12.43
N GLU A 230 -12.65 9.61 -11.55
CA GLU A 230 -11.53 10.48 -11.92
C GLU A 230 -10.24 9.91 -11.33
N VAL A 231 -9.24 9.66 -12.18
CA VAL A 231 -8.00 9.01 -11.79
C VAL A 231 -6.78 9.72 -12.34
N VAL A 232 -5.67 9.63 -11.61
CA VAL A 232 -4.32 9.90 -12.12
C VAL A 232 -3.69 8.57 -12.54
N LEU A 233 -2.93 8.59 -13.62
CA LEU A 233 -2.24 7.41 -14.16
C LEU A 233 -0.78 7.76 -14.41
N ALA A 234 0.13 6.95 -13.89
CA ALA A 234 1.57 7.06 -14.15
C ALA A 234 1.86 6.97 -15.66
N TRP A 235 2.56 7.96 -16.20
CA TRP A 235 2.72 8.13 -17.66
C TRP A 235 4.12 8.57 -18.05
N THR A 236 4.55 8.11 -19.22
CA THR A 236 5.67 8.68 -19.96
C THR A 236 5.27 8.85 -21.42
N ASP A 237 5.76 9.90 -22.07
CA ASP A 237 5.63 10.09 -23.53
C ASP A 237 6.83 9.55 -24.31
N ASP A 238 7.86 9.05 -23.61
CA ASP A 238 9.01 8.41 -24.25
C ASP A 238 8.67 6.96 -24.64
N GLU A 239 8.43 6.76 -25.93
CA GLU A 239 8.11 5.43 -26.48
C GLU A 239 9.27 4.42 -26.36
N ASN A 240 10.48 4.88 -26.05
CA ASN A 240 11.64 4.02 -25.79
C ASN A 240 11.78 3.61 -24.32
N ASP A 241 11.07 4.27 -23.41
CA ASP A 241 11.04 3.87 -22.00
C ASP A 241 10.23 2.57 -21.87
N PRO A 242 10.75 1.52 -21.19
CA PRO A 242 10.02 0.27 -20.96
C PRO A 242 8.68 0.49 -20.20
N GLN A 243 8.49 1.60 -19.52
CA GLN A 243 7.21 1.97 -18.91
C GLN A 243 6.14 2.34 -19.92
N TYR A 244 6.49 2.89 -21.09
CA TYR A 244 5.49 3.38 -22.05
C TYR A 244 4.45 2.33 -22.45
N PRO A 245 4.81 1.10 -22.91
CA PRO A 245 3.81 0.09 -23.26
C PRO A 245 2.95 -0.34 -22.06
N LEU A 246 3.46 -0.34 -20.84
CA LEU A 246 2.72 -0.69 -19.61
C LEU A 246 1.67 0.37 -19.30
N SER A 247 2.08 1.65 -19.26
CA SER A 247 1.16 2.78 -19.05
C SER A 247 0.10 2.86 -20.16
N LYS A 248 0.49 2.60 -21.41
CA LYS A 248 -0.43 2.61 -22.54
C LYS A 248 -1.50 1.53 -22.42
N ALA A 249 -1.12 0.32 -22.02
CA ALA A 249 -2.06 -0.79 -21.82
C ALA A 249 -3.07 -0.45 -20.70
N SER A 250 -2.60 0.10 -19.59
CA SER A 250 -3.46 0.53 -18.46
C SER A 250 -4.36 1.71 -18.85
N PHE A 251 -3.88 2.67 -19.64
CA PHE A 251 -4.70 3.76 -20.20
C PHE A 251 -5.83 3.23 -21.08
N ASP A 252 -5.53 2.29 -21.98
CA ASP A 252 -6.53 1.73 -22.89
C ASP A 252 -7.58 0.92 -22.13
N ALA A 253 -7.20 0.17 -21.08
CA ALA A 253 -8.10 -0.55 -20.20
C ALA A 253 -9.06 0.42 -19.47
N LEU A 254 -8.55 1.47 -18.84
CA LEU A 254 -9.35 2.51 -18.18
C LEU A 254 -10.31 3.20 -19.14
N LYS A 255 -9.83 3.56 -20.34
CA LYS A 255 -10.65 4.21 -21.38
C LYS A 255 -11.80 3.33 -21.86
N ALA A 256 -11.60 2.01 -21.90
CA ALA A 256 -12.63 1.05 -22.27
C ALA A 256 -13.65 0.80 -21.15
N ALA A 257 -13.20 0.89 -19.89
CA ALA A 257 -14.00 0.59 -18.71
C ALA A 257 -15.03 1.68 -18.34
N THR A 258 -15.85 1.36 -17.37
CA THR A 258 -16.68 2.29 -16.59
C THR A 258 -16.53 1.94 -15.11
N ASP A 259 -16.85 2.85 -14.23
CA ASP A 259 -17.01 2.56 -12.80
C ASP A 259 -18.27 1.71 -12.49
N ALA A 260 -18.52 1.43 -11.22
CA ALA A 260 -19.69 0.67 -10.77
C ALA A 260 -21.02 1.37 -11.10
N LYS A 261 -21.02 2.71 -11.21
CA LYS A 261 -22.19 3.51 -11.56
C LYS A 261 -22.35 3.76 -13.06
N GLY A 262 -21.51 3.13 -13.91
CA GLY A 262 -21.54 3.26 -15.36
C GLY A 262 -20.91 4.53 -15.92
N ARG A 263 -20.21 5.35 -15.09
CA ARG A 263 -19.48 6.55 -15.53
C ARG A 263 -18.20 6.17 -16.24
N LYS A 264 -17.85 6.92 -17.29
CA LYS A 264 -16.54 6.81 -17.95
C LYS A 264 -15.45 7.49 -17.11
N PHE A 265 -14.24 6.92 -17.14
CA PHE A 265 -13.11 7.51 -16.43
C PHE A 265 -12.60 8.79 -17.10
N THR A 266 -12.36 9.82 -16.29
CA THR A 266 -11.49 10.94 -16.61
C THR A 266 -10.08 10.56 -16.16
N ILE A 267 -9.13 10.51 -17.11
CA ILE A 267 -7.78 9.99 -16.87
C ILE A 267 -6.78 11.15 -17.00
N HIS A 268 -6.14 11.50 -15.89
CA HIS A 268 -5.05 12.49 -15.87
C HIS A 268 -3.72 11.76 -15.93
N LYS A 269 -2.90 12.10 -16.92
CA LYS A 269 -1.56 11.54 -17.07
C LYS A 269 -0.61 12.27 -16.13
N LEU A 270 -0.05 11.55 -15.17
CA LEU A 270 0.95 12.08 -14.24
C LEU A 270 2.33 11.57 -14.67
N PRO A 271 3.27 12.47 -15.03
CA PRO A 271 4.58 12.03 -15.49
C PRO A 271 5.32 11.24 -14.42
N ILE A 272 5.98 10.14 -14.83
CA ILE A 272 6.99 9.49 -13.99
C ILE A 272 8.29 10.31 -14.01
N PRO A 273 9.28 10.04 -13.12
CA PRO A 273 10.58 10.69 -13.15
C PRO A 273 11.22 10.59 -14.54
N LYS A 274 11.55 11.75 -15.14
CA LYS A 274 12.14 11.83 -16.50
C LYS A 274 13.45 11.05 -16.61
N HIS A 275 14.21 11.01 -15.53
CA HIS A 275 15.42 10.20 -15.43
C HIS A 275 15.12 9.05 -14.49
N PRO A 276 15.34 7.79 -14.90
CA PRO A 276 15.14 6.64 -14.03
C PRO A 276 15.90 6.82 -12.71
N ILE A 277 15.23 6.54 -11.62
CA ILE A 277 15.87 6.44 -10.31
C ILE A 277 16.51 5.05 -10.24
N CYS A 278 17.79 5.00 -9.98
CA CYS A 278 18.54 3.75 -9.93
C CYS A 278 19.37 3.64 -8.66
N VAL A 279 19.56 2.41 -8.20
CA VAL A 279 20.44 2.09 -7.06
C VAL A 279 21.87 2.53 -7.38
N THR A 280 22.46 3.33 -6.52
CA THR A 280 23.86 3.75 -6.64
C THR A 280 24.79 2.74 -6.00
N ALA A 281 26.07 2.73 -6.42
CA ALA A 281 27.08 1.90 -5.78
C ALA A 281 27.33 2.28 -4.30
N GLU A 282 27.09 3.54 -3.94
CA GLU A 282 27.18 4.03 -2.56
C GLU A 282 26.04 3.46 -1.70
N GLU A 283 24.80 3.55 -2.17
CA GLU A 283 23.64 2.95 -1.49
C GLU A 283 23.80 1.44 -1.35
N LEU A 284 24.22 0.77 -2.43
CA LEU A 284 24.43 -0.68 -2.42
C LEU A 284 25.43 -1.10 -1.32
N SER A 285 26.46 -0.31 -1.06
CA SER A 285 27.44 -0.58 0.01
C SER A 285 26.86 -0.46 1.43
N GLY A 286 25.69 0.18 1.55
CA GLY A 286 25.02 0.42 2.83
C GLY A 286 23.93 -0.58 3.18
N TYR A 287 23.52 -1.43 2.23
CA TYR A 287 22.56 -2.50 2.49
C TYR A 287 23.20 -3.68 3.22
N THR A 288 22.41 -4.37 4.01
CA THR A 288 22.78 -5.66 4.62
C THR A 288 21.61 -6.59 4.43
N PHE A 289 21.76 -7.55 3.52
CA PHE A 289 20.73 -8.54 3.20
C PHE A 289 20.86 -9.75 4.11
N GLU A 290 19.74 -10.31 4.51
CA GLU A 290 19.65 -11.59 5.20
C GLU A 290 19.54 -12.75 4.21
N GLU A 291 19.72 -13.98 4.67
CA GLU A 291 19.53 -15.16 3.84
C GLU A 291 18.07 -15.26 3.41
N GLY A 292 17.82 -15.35 2.10
CA GLY A 292 16.47 -15.40 1.52
C GLY A 292 15.83 -14.02 1.21
N GLU A 293 16.59 -12.93 1.40
CA GLU A 293 16.18 -11.62 0.90
C GLU A 293 16.51 -11.44 -0.58
N ASP A 294 15.64 -10.73 -1.28
CA ASP A 294 15.96 -10.26 -2.62
C ASP A 294 17.06 -9.19 -2.55
N THR A 295 18.02 -9.27 -3.46
CA THR A 295 19.20 -8.39 -3.45
C THR A 295 19.14 -7.39 -4.61
N ARG A 296 19.79 -6.24 -4.42
CA ARG A 296 19.85 -5.18 -5.43
C ARG A 296 21.18 -5.16 -6.13
N GLU A 297 21.19 -4.57 -7.35
CA GLU A 297 22.39 -4.33 -8.13
C GLU A 297 22.61 -2.84 -8.39
N ALA A 298 23.88 -2.41 -8.48
CA ALA A 298 24.20 -1.03 -8.85
C ALA A 298 23.73 -0.73 -10.28
N GLY A 299 22.95 0.34 -10.45
CA GLY A 299 22.32 0.71 -11.72
C GLY A 299 20.95 0.08 -11.93
N GLU A 300 20.50 -0.78 -11.06
CA GLU A 300 19.12 -1.31 -11.08
C GLU A 300 18.11 -0.16 -10.99
N ARG A 301 17.13 -0.14 -11.91
CA ARG A 301 16.06 0.87 -11.92
C ARG A 301 15.01 0.52 -10.88
N LEU A 302 14.72 1.47 -10.02
CA LEU A 302 13.65 1.36 -9.03
C LEU A 302 12.29 1.73 -9.62
N ALA A 303 11.23 1.13 -9.10
CA ALA A 303 9.84 1.40 -9.47
C ALA A 303 9.37 2.76 -8.91
N ALA A 304 9.92 3.86 -9.44
CA ALA A 304 9.63 5.21 -8.96
C ALA A 304 8.44 5.82 -9.70
N SER A 305 7.44 6.26 -8.95
CA SER A 305 6.23 6.91 -9.45
C SER A 305 5.82 8.07 -8.54
N TYR A 306 5.15 9.09 -9.10
CA TYR A 306 4.51 10.15 -8.32
C TYR A 306 3.03 9.86 -8.03
N VAL A 307 2.50 8.71 -8.46
CA VAL A 307 1.13 8.29 -8.19
C VAL A 307 0.97 7.78 -6.76
N ASN A 308 2.03 7.20 -6.19
CA ASN A 308 2.04 6.77 -4.80
C ASN A 308 2.24 8.01 -3.89
N TYR A 309 1.16 8.67 -3.56
CA TYR A 309 1.12 9.87 -2.70
C TYR A 309 0.09 9.70 -1.59
N TYR A 310 0.18 10.55 -0.57
CA TYR A 310 -0.78 10.65 0.51
C TYR A 310 -1.59 11.95 0.36
N ILE A 311 -2.90 11.88 0.57
CA ILE A 311 -3.81 13.03 0.63
C ILE A 311 -4.06 13.32 2.12
N SER A 312 -3.73 14.52 2.56
CA SER A 312 -3.88 14.99 3.94
C SER A 312 -4.84 16.17 4.01
#